data_fe1afa3a1dcb9960fea01d7bbd7a6e88
#
_entry.id   fe1afa3a1dcb9960fea01d7bbd7a6e88
#
_cell.length_a   1.000
_cell.length_b   1.000
_cell.length_c   1.000
_cell.angle_alpha   90.00
_cell.angle_beta   90.00
_cell.angle_gamma   90.00
#
_symmetry.space_group_name_H-M   'P 1'
#
loop_
_entity.id
_entity.type
_entity.pdbx_description
1 polymer ?
#
loop_
_entity_poly.entity_id
_entity_poly.type
_entity_poly.pdbx_seq_one_letter_code
_entity_poly.pdbx_strand_id
1 'polypeptide(L)'
;MSPHLEKVDEKTLRLFYSSIKVKGIAVSLCDYQLNCEIQGSLQRMSDLTIIETKDGVRRGYFVELNPQTNQKDIFTAIFSEDGLSYSEKTPLGFPVDRDEIAWGVPDAVLIPNGLVRVYWTYTEDKTSDEKLISATSKTTKGIDFVMDPGYRLENGYVDFEVIKAEEGDWKALMSYTPHYMPEIPQSLFYATSKDGLDWDLIEERITPKGYTYFDPTGIPIDEKNYLIVGSAAPNVMGDREHLLFTAMLVLP
;
A
#
# COMPACT_ATOMS: atom_id res chain seq x y z
N MET A 1 6.10 4.78 7.87
CA MET A 1 5.51 3.50 8.34
C MET A 1 4.42 3.14 7.35
N SER A 2 4.57 2.10 6.56
CA SER A 2 3.54 1.67 5.60
C SER A 2 2.59 0.71 6.31
N PRO A 3 1.40 1.15 6.75
CA PRO A 3 0.43 0.27 7.35
C PRO A 3 -0.30 -0.56 6.30
N HIS A 4 -0.71 -1.76 6.66
CA HIS A 4 -1.70 -2.56 5.96
C HIS A 4 -2.74 -3.06 6.96
N LEU A 5 -4.02 -2.91 6.62
CA LEU A 5 -5.13 -3.17 7.51
C LEU A 5 -6.02 -4.29 6.98
N GLU A 6 -6.31 -5.27 7.83
CA GLU A 6 -7.21 -6.38 7.52
C GLU A 6 -8.35 -6.45 8.53
N LYS A 7 -9.53 -6.77 8.08
CA LYS A 7 -10.65 -7.15 8.95
C LYS A 7 -10.52 -8.64 9.32
N VAL A 8 -10.33 -8.93 10.62
CA VAL A 8 -10.31 -10.33 11.13
C VAL A 8 -11.72 -10.79 11.43
N ASP A 9 -12.49 -9.97 12.13
CA ASP A 9 -13.90 -10.23 12.44
C ASP A 9 -14.65 -8.89 12.68
N GLU A 10 -15.88 -8.94 13.17
CA GLU A 10 -16.73 -7.75 13.40
C GLU A 10 -16.20 -6.80 14.48
N LYS A 11 -15.21 -7.19 15.26
CA LYS A 11 -14.65 -6.41 16.38
C LYS A 11 -13.15 -6.25 16.32
N THR A 12 -12.48 -7.04 15.48
CA THR A 12 -11.04 -7.19 15.47
C THR A 12 -10.45 -6.87 14.12
N LEU A 13 -9.46 -6.03 14.11
CA LEU A 13 -8.62 -5.69 12.97
C LEU A 13 -7.22 -6.25 13.17
N ARG A 14 -6.55 -6.60 12.08
CA ARG A 14 -5.11 -6.84 12.09
C ARG A 14 -4.42 -5.70 11.37
N LEU A 15 -3.43 -5.11 12.03
CA LEU A 15 -2.64 -4.01 11.51
C LEU A 15 -1.18 -4.46 11.39
N PHE A 16 -0.66 -4.36 10.17
CA PHE A 16 0.76 -4.50 9.86
C PHE A 16 1.34 -3.10 9.68
N TYR A 17 2.49 -2.82 10.27
CA TYR A 17 3.15 -1.53 10.08
C TYR A 17 4.64 -1.60 10.36
N SER A 18 5.43 -0.85 9.61
CA SER A 18 6.88 -0.76 9.84
C SER A 18 7.16 -0.10 11.19
N SER A 19 7.98 -0.73 12.02
CA SER A 19 8.30 -0.23 13.37
C SER A 19 9.78 -0.43 13.70
N ILE A 20 10.42 0.64 14.16
CA ILE A 20 11.79 0.59 14.65
C ILE A 20 11.92 -0.23 15.94
N LYS A 21 10.86 -0.34 16.72
CA LYS A 21 10.85 -1.09 17.98
C LYS A 21 11.03 -2.59 17.78
N VAL A 22 10.49 -3.13 16.69
CA VAL A 22 10.60 -4.56 16.35
C VAL A 22 11.57 -4.83 15.20
N LYS A 23 12.19 -3.79 14.62
CA LYS A 23 13.13 -3.86 13.48
C LYS A 23 12.56 -4.58 12.26
N GLY A 24 11.30 -4.30 11.93
CA GLY A 24 10.58 -4.91 10.82
C GLY A 24 9.13 -4.46 10.81
N ILE A 25 8.26 -5.31 10.29
CA ILE A 25 6.83 -5.08 10.32
C ILE A 25 6.26 -5.66 11.63
N ALA A 26 5.68 -4.80 12.46
CA ALA A 26 4.88 -5.22 13.60
C ALA A 26 3.54 -5.78 13.12
N VAL A 27 3.07 -6.85 13.73
CA VAL A 27 1.75 -7.44 13.53
C VAL A 27 0.96 -7.25 14.80
N SER A 28 -0.13 -6.49 14.74
CA SER A 28 -0.93 -6.15 15.91
C SER A 28 -2.39 -6.55 15.71
N LEU A 29 -3.06 -6.97 16.76
CA LEU A 29 -4.52 -7.04 16.79
C LEU A 29 -5.05 -5.77 17.45
N CYS A 30 -6.05 -5.18 16.84
CA CYS A 30 -6.63 -3.90 17.24
C CYS A 30 -8.16 -4.00 17.30
N ASP A 31 -8.78 -3.18 18.13
CA ASP A 31 -10.20 -2.85 17.95
C ASP A 31 -10.39 -1.75 16.90
N TYR A 32 -11.63 -1.38 16.61
CA TYR A 32 -11.96 -0.32 15.65
C TYR A 32 -11.64 1.11 16.15
N GLN A 33 -11.23 1.28 17.40
CA GLN A 33 -10.66 2.51 17.95
C GLN A 33 -9.13 2.52 17.87
N LEU A 34 -8.53 1.47 17.26
CA LEU A 34 -7.08 1.22 17.18
C LEU A 34 -6.38 1.11 18.55
N ASN A 35 -7.06 0.56 19.55
CA ASN A 35 -6.37 0.02 20.72
C ASN A 35 -5.73 -1.30 20.29
N CYS A 36 -4.39 -1.29 20.16
CA CYS A 36 -3.65 -2.37 19.54
C CYS A 36 -2.75 -3.11 20.53
N GLU A 37 -2.68 -4.43 20.36
CA GLU A 37 -1.72 -5.30 21.03
C GLU A 37 -0.82 -5.98 20.01
N ILE A 38 0.51 -5.79 20.15
CA ILE A 38 1.50 -6.41 19.25
C ILE A 38 1.54 -7.92 19.53
N GLN A 39 1.29 -8.71 18.49
CA GLN A 39 1.31 -10.18 18.52
C GLN A 39 2.69 -10.73 18.13
N GLY A 40 3.40 -10.04 17.26
CA GLY A 40 4.71 -10.45 16.76
C GLY A 40 5.26 -9.51 15.70
N SER A 41 6.27 -9.97 14.97
CA SER A 41 6.90 -9.18 13.90
C SER A 41 7.44 -10.03 12.77
N LEU A 42 7.43 -9.45 11.57
CA LEU A 42 8.03 -9.98 10.35
C LEU A 42 9.32 -9.23 10.06
N GLN A 43 10.38 -9.96 9.75
CA GLN A 43 11.70 -9.40 9.54
C GLN A 43 12.05 -9.30 8.04
N ARG A 44 12.90 -8.36 7.68
CA ARG A 44 13.49 -8.20 6.35
C ARG A 44 12.50 -7.86 5.24
N MET A 45 11.38 -7.24 5.55
CA MET A 45 10.43 -6.75 4.56
C MET A 45 9.91 -5.37 4.94
N SER A 46 9.45 -4.63 3.97
CA SER A 46 8.73 -3.36 4.12
C SER A 46 7.54 -3.31 3.18
N ASP A 47 6.64 -2.36 3.40
CA ASP A 47 5.55 -2.02 2.50
C ASP A 47 4.73 -3.25 2.09
N LEU A 48 4.21 -3.94 3.11
CA LEU A 48 3.47 -5.19 2.95
C LEU A 48 2.00 -4.92 2.68
N THR A 49 1.46 -5.55 1.64
CA THR A 49 0.03 -5.75 1.42
C THR A 49 -0.29 -7.23 1.38
N ILE A 50 -1.45 -7.65 1.91
CA ILE A 50 -1.90 -9.04 1.90
C ILE A 50 -3.31 -9.11 1.35
N ILE A 51 -3.56 -10.08 0.49
CA ILE A 51 -4.89 -10.37 -0.05
C ILE A 51 -5.20 -11.88 0.07
N GLU A 52 -6.45 -12.21 0.04
CA GLU A 52 -6.89 -13.58 -0.22
C GLU A 52 -7.16 -13.74 -1.72
N THR A 53 -6.43 -14.64 -2.35
CA THR A 53 -6.60 -14.96 -3.78
C THR A 53 -7.86 -15.80 -4.00
N LYS A 54 -8.34 -15.90 -5.24
CA LYS A 54 -9.57 -16.63 -5.57
C LYS A 54 -9.54 -18.12 -5.19
N ASP A 55 -8.36 -18.71 -5.06
CA ASP A 55 -8.17 -20.10 -4.61
C ASP A 55 -8.02 -20.23 -3.08
N GLY A 56 -8.30 -19.15 -2.33
CA GLY A 56 -8.30 -19.14 -0.86
C GLY A 56 -6.92 -19.09 -0.23
N VAL A 57 -5.88 -18.70 -1.00
CA VAL A 57 -4.52 -18.55 -0.47
C VAL A 57 -4.31 -17.13 -0.02
N ARG A 58 -3.88 -16.93 1.23
CA ARG A 58 -3.42 -15.61 1.73
C ARG A 58 -2.05 -15.33 1.18
N ARG A 59 -1.98 -14.35 0.29
CA ARG A 59 -0.76 -13.99 -0.42
C ARG A 59 -0.37 -12.55 -0.11
N GLY A 60 0.87 -12.37 0.35
CA GLY A 60 1.45 -11.05 0.57
C GLY A 60 2.36 -10.62 -0.56
N TYR A 61 2.45 -9.30 -0.74
CA TYR A 61 3.37 -8.62 -1.64
C TYR A 61 4.09 -7.55 -0.83
N PHE A 62 5.41 -7.48 -0.94
CA PHE A 62 6.24 -6.61 -0.10
C PHE A 62 7.57 -6.30 -0.75
N VAL A 63 8.22 -5.25 -0.30
CA VAL A 63 9.58 -4.89 -0.73
C VAL A 63 10.61 -5.56 0.15
N GLU A 64 11.62 -6.16 -0.46
CA GLU A 64 12.81 -6.68 0.21
C GLU A 64 14.05 -6.49 -0.67
N LEU A 65 15.22 -6.42 -0.06
CA LEU A 65 16.48 -6.43 -0.77
C LEU A 65 16.72 -7.82 -1.35
N ASN A 66 16.78 -7.94 -2.67
CA ASN A 66 17.08 -9.20 -3.35
C ASN A 66 18.57 -9.54 -3.15
N PRO A 67 18.89 -10.65 -2.46
CA PRO A 67 20.27 -10.99 -2.14
C PRO A 67 21.13 -11.36 -3.37
N GLN A 68 20.51 -11.67 -4.49
CA GLN A 68 21.20 -12.03 -5.73
C GLN A 68 21.64 -10.79 -6.52
N THR A 69 20.84 -9.74 -6.51
CA THR A 69 21.08 -8.51 -7.26
C THR A 69 21.57 -7.36 -6.39
N ASN A 70 21.40 -7.46 -5.07
CA ASN A 70 21.60 -6.40 -4.08
C ASN A 70 20.77 -5.14 -4.39
N GLN A 71 19.55 -5.33 -4.93
CA GLN A 71 18.61 -4.27 -5.28
C GLN A 71 17.26 -4.55 -4.63
N LYS A 72 16.45 -3.52 -4.41
CA LYS A 72 15.06 -3.70 -4.01
C LYS A 72 14.32 -4.50 -5.07
N ASP A 73 13.41 -5.35 -4.63
CA ASP A 73 12.52 -6.12 -5.48
C ASP A 73 11.18 -6.30 -4.75
N ILE A 74 10.11 -6.47 -5.50
CA ILE A 74 8.83 -6.86 -4.93
C ILE A 74 8.77 -8.37 -4.89
N PHE A 75 8.58 -8.90 -3.69
CA PHE A 75 8.44 -10.33 -3.44
C PHE A 75 6.98 -10.67 -3.20
N THR A 76 6.63 -11.91 -3.46
CA THR A 76 5.39 -12.52 -2.99
C THR A 76 5.68 -13.71 -2.10
N ALA A 77 4.79 -13.98 -1.15
CA ALA A 77 4.84 -15.14 -0.26
C ALA A 77 3.44 -15.58 0.18
N ILE A 78 3.30 -16.81 0.63
CA ILE A 78 2.08 -17.30 1.28
C ILE A 78 2.16 -17.00 2.77
N PHE A 79 1.17 -16.31 3.31
CA PHE A 79 1.10 -15.94 4.72
C PHE A 79 0.19 -16.89 5.51
N SER A 80 0.58 -17.15 6.76
CA SER A 80 -0.27 -17.84 7.73
C SER A 80 -1.52 -17.03 8.04
N GLU A 81 -2.56 -17.69 8.56
CA GLU A 81 -3.83 -17.03 8.91
C GLU A 81 -3.63 -15.93 9.97
N ASP A 82 -2.74 -16.13 10.93
CA ASP A 82 -2.40 -15.15 11.97
C ASP A 82 -1.48 -14.03 11.48
N GLY A 83 -0.93 -14.14 10.26
CA GLY A 83 -0.02 -13.15 9.66
C GLY A 83 1.39 -13.13 10.28
N LEU A 84 1.75 -14.09 11.15
CA LEU A 84 3.01 -14.09 11.88
C LEU A 84 4.11 -14.90 11.20
N SER A 85 3.78 -15.64 10.15
CA SER A 85 4.74 -16.41 9.37
C SER A 85 4.40 -16.44 7.89
N TYR A 86 5.40 -16.75 7.07
CA TYR A 86 5.22 -16.90 5.63
C TYR A 86 6.10 -18.00 5.05
N SER A 87 5.72 -18.49 3.87
CA SER A 87 6.43 -19.53 3.10
C SER A 87 6.41 -19.19 1.61
N GLU A 88 7.12 -19.97 0.81
CA GLU A 88 7.13 -19.89 -0.66
C GLU A 88 7.49 -18.49 -1.20
N LYS A 89 8.42 -17.80 -0.52
CA LYS A 89 8.87 -16.46 -0.93
C LYS A 89 9.55 -16.49 -2.30
N THR A 90 9.10 -15.65 -3.21
CA THR A 90 9.62 -15.54 -4.58
C THR A 90 9.66 -14.08 -5.04
N PRO A 91 10.75 -13.60 -5.68
CA PRO A 91 10.78 -12.30 -6.30
C PRO A 91 9.90 -12.28 -7.55
N LEU A 92 9.22 -11.17 -7.80
CA LEU A 92 8.37 -10.98 -8.97
C LEU A 92 9.13 -10.42 -10.18
N GLY A 93 10.32 -9.86 -9.95
CA GLY A 93 11.14 -9.24 -11.00
C GLY A 93 10.50 -8.00 -11.62
N PHE A 94 9.72 -7.27 -10.83
CA PHE A 94 9.12 -6.01 -11.28
C PHE A 94 10.20 -4.92 -11.39
N PRO A 95 10.06 -3.96 -12.33
CA PRO A 95 10.94 -2.81 -12.38
C PRO A 95 10.67 -1.94 -11.15
N VAL A 96 11.55 -2.02 -10.17
CA VAL A 96 11.60 -1.11 -9.02
C VAL A 96 12.80 -0.20 -9.22
N ASP A 97 12.73 1.02 -8.73
CA ASP A 97 13.83 1.96 -8.85
C ASP A 97 15.11 1.39 -8.24
N ARG A 98 16.15 1.33 -9.07
CA ARG A 98 17.46 0.81 -8.69
C ARG A 98 18.30 1.80 -7.90
N ASP A 99 17.97 3.08 -7.98
CA ASP A 99 18.72 4.19 -7.40
C ASP A 99 18.20 4.65 -6.02
N GLU A 100 17.32 3.87 -5.40
CA GLU A 100 16.72 4.11 -4.07
C GLU A 100 15.81 5.35 -3.98
N ILE A 101 15.30 5.86 -5.09
CA ILE A 101 14.44 7.05 -5.11
C ILE A 101 12.97 6.66 -4.92
N ALA A 102 12.47 5.70 -5.69
CA ALA A 102 11.13 5.14 -5.48
C ALA A 102 11.18 3.95 -4.50
N TRP A 103 10.26 3.91 -3.55
CA TRP A 103 10.25 2.89 -2.51
C TRP A 103 9.56 1.59 -2.94
N GLY A 104 8.87 1.61 -4.07
CA GLY A 104 8.07 0.49 -4.55
C GLY A 104 6.66 0.53 -3.97
N VAL A 105 6.49 0.45 -2.67
CA VAL A 105 5.21 0.51 -1.93
C VAL A 105 4.09 -0.22 -2.69
N PRO A 106 4.17 -1.57 -2.76
CA PRO A 106 3.19 -2.33 -3.52
C PRO A 106 1.83 -2.32 -2.82
N ASP A 107 0.77 -2.15 -3.60
CA ASP A 107 -0.59 -2.49 -3.23
C ASP A 107 -1.12 -3.60 -4.13
N ALA A 108 -1.78 -4.58 -3.56
CA ALA A 108 -2.33 -5.72 -4.30
C ALA A 108 -3.83 -5.84 -4.05
N VAL A 109 -4.56 -6.10 -5.12
CA VAL A 109 -6.01 -6.24 -5.06
C VAL A 109 -6.51 -7.43 -5.88
N LEU A 110 -7.50 -8.14 -5.35
CA LEU A 110 -8.26 -9.12 -6.10
C LEU A 110 -9.26 -8.37 -7.01
N ILE A 111 -9.08 -8.48 -8.33
CA ILE A 111 -9.96 -7.81 -9.28
C ILE A 111 -11.21 -8.67 -9.60
N PRO A 112 -12.31 -8.10 -10.12
CA PRO A 112 -13.60 -8.80 -10.25
C PRO A 112 -13.57 -10.13 -11.00
N ASN A 113 -12.67 -10.30 -11.97
CA ASN A 113 -12.49 -11.56 -12.70
C ASN A 113 -11.70 -12.63 -11.93
N GLY A 114 -11.25 -12.33 -10.70
CA GLY A 114 -10.50 -13.22 -9.82
C GLY A 114 -9.00 -13.29 -10.08
N LEU A 115 -8.46 -12.41 -10.92
CA LEU A 115 -7.02 -12.20 -11.04
C LEU A 115 -6.54 -11.22 -9.96
N VAL A 116 -5.23 -11.13 -9.78
CA VAL A 116 -4.60 -10.17 -8.87
C VAL A 116 -3.97 -9.06 -9.70
N ARG A 117 -4.19 -7.81 -9.31
CA ARG A 117 -3.44 -6.68 -9.81
C ARG A 117 -2.58 -6.12 -8.69
N VAL A 118 -1.31 -5.86 -8.99
CA VAL A 118 -0.36 -5.19 -8.10
C VAL A 118 -0.04 -3.85 -8.69
N TYR A 119 -0.14 -2.80 -7.87
CA TYR A 119 0.30 -1.44 -8.17
C TYR A 119 1.56 -1.14 -7.39
N TRP A 120 2.45 -0.30 -7.92
CA TRP A 120 3.60 0.16 -7.16
C TRP A 120 4.18 1.45 -7.74
N THR A 121 4.90 2.16 -6.89
CA THR A 121 5.59 3.39 -7.27
C THR A 121 6.89 3.07 -8.02
N TYR A 122 7.09 3.77 -9.12
CA TYR A 122 8.22 3.62 -10.03
C TYR A 122 8.75 4.98 -10.48
N THR A 123 10.03 5.08 -10.77
CA THR A 123 10.64 6.22 -11.46
C THR A 123 11.54 5.76 -12.58
N GLU A 124 11.60 6.53 -13.67
CA GLU A 124 12.47 6.24 -14.81
C GLU A 124 13.92 6.63 -14.52
N ASP A 125 14.10 7.73 -13.80
CA ASP A 125 15.41 8.29 -13.42
C ASP A 125 15.29 9.20 -12.20
N LYS A 126 16.45 9.72 -11.73
CA LYS A 126 16.54 10.57 -10.53
C LYS A 126 15.93 11.97 -10.67
N THR A 127 15.54 12.36 -11.85
CA THR A 127 15.02 13.70 -12.15
C THR A 127 13.55 13.69 -12.53
N SER A 128 12.99 12.53 -12.76
CA SER A 128 11.59 12.31 -13.10
C SER A 128 10.71 12.22 -11.86
N ASP A 129 9.50 12.73 -11.96
CA ASP A 129 8.48 12.48 -10.94
C ASP A 129 8.18 10.99 -10.83
N GLU A 130 7.83 10.57 -9.63
CA GLU A 130 7.33 9.23 -9.41
C GLU A 130 6.03 8.99 -10.17
N LYS A 131 5.88 7.78 -10.64
CA LYS A 131 4.74 7.30 -11.41
C LYS A 131 4.17 6.05 -10.77
N LEU A 132 2.88 5.86 -10.90
CA LEU A 132 2.22 4.63 -10.50
C LEU A 132 2.11 3.71 -11.72
N ILE A 133 2.61 2.50 -11.59
CA ILE A 133 2.47 1.42 -12.58
C ILE A 133 1.76 0.22 -11.98
N SER A 134 1.34 -0.71 -12.81
CA SER A 134 0.71 -1.95 -12.36
C SER A 134 1.00 -3.14 -13.25
N ALA A 135 0.78 -4.32 -12.69
CA ALA A 135 0.78 -5.58 -13.42
C ALA A 135 -0.40 -6.45 -12.99
N THR A 136 -0.97 -7.16 -13.93
CA THR A 136 -2.08 -8.09 -13.68
C THR A 136 -1.61 -9.53 -13.80
N SER A 137 -2.01 -10.38 -12.87
CA SER A 137 -1.63 -11.80 -12.88
C SER A 137 -2.27 -12.55 -14.05
N LYS A 138 -1.55 -13.55 -14.58
CA LYS A 138 -2.05 -14.42 -15.67
C LYS A 138 -3.07 -15.43 -15.18
N THR A 139 -3.03 -15.75 -13.90
CA THR A 139 -3.88 -16.73 -13.25
C THR A 139 -4.37 -16.23 -11.90
N THR A 140 -5.36 -16.90 -11.34
CA THR A 140 -5.93 -16.58 -10.02
C THR A 140 -4.97 -16.77 -8.85
N LYS A 141 -3.78 -17.35 -9.08
CA LYS A 141 -2.76 -17.59 -8.04
C LYS A 141 -1.96 -16.35 -7.63
N GLY A 142 -1.95 -15.29 -8.45
CA GLY A 142 -1.21 -14.06 -8.13
C GLY A 142 0.32 -14.23 -8.06
N ILE A 143 0.92 -15.05 -8.92
CA ILE A 143 2.37 -15.29 -8.95
C ILE A 143 3.05 -14.95 -10.27
N ASP A 144 2.34 -15.04 -11.39
CA ASP A 144 2.83 -14.73 -12.73
C ASP A 144 2.10 -13.52 -13.27
N PHE A 145 2.81 -12.48 -13.62
CA PHE A 145 2.23 -11.21 -14.01
C PHE A 145 2.57 -10.80 -15.44
N VAL A 146 1.74 -9.93 -15.99
CA VAL A 146 2.00 -9.15 -17.20
C VAL A 146 1.84 -7.69 -16.83
N MET A 147 2.82 -6.86 -17.23
CA MET A 147 2.74 -5.42 -17.05
C MET A 147 1.51 -4.86 -17.76
N ASP A 148 0.72 -4.08 -17.06
CA ASP A 148 -0.36 -3.31 -17.67
C ASP A 148 0.24 -2.13 -18.45
N PRO A 149 -0.23 -1.83 -19.67
CA PRO A 149 0.35 -0.79 -20.51
C PRO A 149 0.09 0.62 -19.94
N GLY A 150 1.08 1.49 -20.00
CA GLY A 150 1.02 2.89 -19.55
C GLY A 150 1.11 3.05 -18.02
N TYR A 151 0.98 4.30 -17.58
CA TYR A 151 0.99 4.67 -16.17
C TYR A 151 -0.43 4.77 -15.62
N ARG A 152 -0.59 4.46 -14.33
CA ARG A 152 -1.88 4.60 -13.62
C ARG A 152 -2.09 6.05 -13.19
N LEU A 153 -1.02 6.63 -12.63
CA LEU A 153 -0.92 8.04 -12.28
C LEU A 153 0.51 8.52 -12.58
N GLU A 154 0.65 9.80 -12.86
CA GLU A 154 1.92 10.48 -13.09
C GLU A 154 2.07 11.68 -12.13
N ASN A 155 3.19 12.38 -12.22
CA ASN A 155 3.43 13.64 -11.52
C ASN A 155 3.51 13.55 -9.99
N GLY A 156 4.08 12.47 -9.44
CA GLY A 156 4.41 12.38 -8.03
C GLY A 156 3.26 11.90 -7.12
N TYR A 157 2.25 11.25 -7.65
CA TYR A 157 1.28 10.50 -6.84
C TYR A 157 1.87 9.14 -6.47
N VAL A 158 1.97 8.90 -5.17
CA VAL A 158 2.64 7.74 -4.57
C VAL A 158 1.80 7.12 -3.46
N ASP A 159 2.30 6.08 -2.80
CA ASP A 159 1.65 5.40 -1.67
C ASP A 159 0.20 5.04 -1.97
N PHE A 160 0.00 4.39 -3.10
CA PHE A 160 -1.31 4.10 -3.66
C PHE A 160 -1.95 2.88 -2.99
N GLU A 161 -3.20 3.02 -2.57
CA GLU A 161 -3.98 1.96 -1.94
C GLU A 161 -5.38 1.89 -2.53
N VAL A 162 -5.76 0.74 -3.09
CA VAL A 162 -7.12 0.48 -3.57
C VAL A 162 -8.00 0.05 -2.41
N ILE A 163 -8.94 0.88 -2.02
CA ILE A 163 -9.88 0.61 -0.92
C ILE A 163 -11.20 -0.02 -1.38
N LYS A 164 -11.45 -0.05 -2.68
CA LYS A 164 -12.58 -0.72 -3.31
C LYS A 164 -12.24 -1.14 -4.74
N ALA A 165 -12.54 -2.39 -5.10
CA ALA A 165 -12.32 -2.97 -6.43
C ALA A 165 -13.54 -3.80 -6.87
N GLU A 166 -14.60 -3.11 -7.28
CA GLU A 166 -15.81 -3.73 -7.80
C GLU A 166 -15.99 -3.42 -9.28
N GLU A 167 -16.78 -4.20 -9.99
CA GLU A 167 -17.05 -3.98 -11.41
C GLU A 167 -17.67 -2.58 -11.64
N GLY A 168 -16.94 -1.73 -12.35
CA GLY A 168 -17.38 -0.37 -12.67
C GLY A 168 -17.29 0.64 -11.50
N ASP A 169 -16.83 0.23 -10.30
CA ASP A 169 -16.71 1.10 -9.12
C ASP A 169 -15.42 0.80 -8.34
N TRP A 170 -14.36 1.50 -8.70
CA TRP A 170 -13.07 1.42 -8.03
C TRP A 170 -12.77 2.71 -7.29
N LYS A 171 -12.14 2.59 -6.14
CA LYS A 171 -11.76 3.70 -5.28
C LYS A 171 -10.36 3.48 -4.72
N ALA A 172 -9.55 4.53 -4.74
CA ALA A 172 -8.20 4.47 -4.21
C ALA A 172 -7.82 5.73 -3.45
N LEU A 173 -6.90 5.57 -2.52
CA LEU A 173 -6.22 6.64 -1.80
C LEU A 173 -4.76 6.70 -2.27
N MET A 174 -4.17 7.88 -2.22
CA MET A 174 -2.77 8.07 -2.50
C MET A 174 -2.22 9.28 -1.77
N SER A 175 -0.92 9.34 -1.57
CA SER A 175 -0.25 10.58 -1.20
C SER A 175 0.31 11.29 -2.43
N TYR A 176 0.59 12.58 -2.30
CA TYR A 176 1.13 13.40 -3.36
C TYR A 176 2.41 14.10 -2.93
N THR A 177 3.47 13.87 -3.69
CA THR A 177 4.80 14.47 -3.47
C THR A 177 5.34 14.97 -4.81
N PRO A 178 5.01 16.23 -5.20
CA PRO A 178 5.50 16.76 -6.47
C PRO A 178 7.00 16.99 -6.42
N HIS A 179 7.72 16.56 -7.46
CA HIS A 179 9.12 16.87 -7.75
C HIS A 179 10.10 16.66 -6.59
N TYR A 180 9.94 15.60 -5.78
CA TYR A 180 10.84 15.39 -4.63
C TYR A 180 11.03 16.66 -3.78
N MET A 181 10.03 17.51 -3.69
CA MET A 181 10.11 18.72 -2.87
C MET A 181 9.86 18.35 -1.41
N PRO A 182 10.89 18.11 -0.59
CA PRO A 182 10.73 17.78 0.83
C PRO A 182 10.10 18.91 1.64
N GLU A 183 9.97 20.08 1.04
CA GLU A 183 9.39 21.30 1.60
C GLU A 183 7.86 21.35 1.45
N ILE A 184 7.29 20.56 0.54
CA ILE A 184 5.84 20.49 0.38
C ILE A 184 5.32 19.33 1.19
N PRO A 185 4.47 19.58 2.21
CA PRO A 185 3.87 18.50 2.99
C PRO A 185 3.05 17.60 2.08
N GLN A 186 3.31 16.30 2.15
CA GLN A 186 2.45 15.31 1.50
C GLN A 186 1.04 15.40 2.05
N SER A 187 0.07 15.23 1.19
CA SER A 187 -1.35 15.18 1.55
C SER A 187 -1.98 13.96 0.91
N LEU A 188 -3.06 13.47 1.50
CA LEU A 188 -3.80 12.37 0.89
C LEU A 188 -4.85 12.90 -0.09
N PHE A 189 -4.98 12.16 -1.16
CA PHE A 189 -5.94 12.37 -2.24
C PHE A 189 -6.73 11.10 -2.48
N TYR A 190 -7.76 11.24 -3.29
CA TYR A 190 -8.69 10.19 -3.62
C TYR A 190 -8.88 10.13 -5.14
N ALA A 191 -9.00 8.94 -5.67
CA ALA A 191 -9.29 8.72 -7.07
C ALA A 191 -10.37 7.64 -7.27
N THR A 192 -11.05 7.72 -8.39
CA THR A 192 -12.03 6.73 -8.84
C THR A 192 -11.62 6.13 -10.17
N SER A 193 -12.07 4.91 -10.44
CA SER A 193 -11.88 4.27 -11.73
C SER A 193 -13.04 3.32 -12.03
N LYS A 194 -13.18 2.94 -13.31
CA LYS A 194 -14.14 1.92 -13.74
C LYS A 194 -13.52 0.53 -13.85
N ASP A 195 -12.21 0.46 -14.01
CA ASP A 195 -11.49 -0.77 -14.35
C ASP A 195 -10.18 -0.97 -13.55
N GLY A 196 -9.80 0.04 -12.74
CA GLY A 196 -8.55 0.07 -12.00
C GLY A 196 -7.32 0.34 -12.87
N LEU A 197 -7.48 0.74 -14.14
CA LEU A 197 -6.38 1.09 -15.04
C LEU A 197 -6.33 2.58 -15.34
N ASP A 198 -7.46 3.17 -15.62
CA ASP A 198 -7.61 4.60 -15.86
C ASP A 198 -8.25 5.24 -14.63
N TRP A 199 -7.56 6.21 -13.99
CA TRP A 199 -7.97 6.79 -12.74
C TRP A 199 -8.33 8.28 -12.89
N ASP A 200 -9.50 8.63 -12.43
CA ASP A 200 -9.97 10.01 -12.31
C ASP A 200 -9.62 10.55 -10.91
N LEU A 201 -8.59 11.38 -10.86
CA LEU A 201 -8.12 11.99 -9.62
C LEU A 201 -9.07 13.10 -9.16
N ILE A 202 -9.43 13.09 -7.89
CA ILE A 202 -10.12 14.19 -7.24
C ILE A 202 -9.05 15.13 -6.65
N GLU A 203 -8.90 16.32 -7.22
CA GLU A 203 -7.84 17.27 -6.88
C GLU A 203 -7.96 17.89 -5.47
N GLU A 204 -9.09 17.68 -4.81
CA GLU A 204 -9.27 18.13 -3.43
C GLU A 204 -8.60 17.16 -2.45
N ARG A 205 -7.67 17.69 -1.65
CA ARG A 205 -7.03 16.89 -0.61
C ARG A 205 -8.02 16.52 0.49
N ILE A 206 -7.91 15.31 1.01
CA ILE A 206 -8.78 14.80 2.08
C ILE A 206 -8.18 14.95 3.48
N THR A 207 -6.94 15.42 3.60
CA THR A 207 -6.25 15.61 4.90
C THR A 207 -6.13 17.08 5.30
N PRO A 208 -6.19 17.39 6.63
CA PRO A 208 -6.00 18.75 7.13
C PRO A 208 -4.57 19.27 6.89
N LYS A 209 -4.37 20.57 7.04
CA LYS A 209 -3.05 21.21 6.99
C LYS A 209 -2.28 20.99 8.30
N GLY A 210 -0.96 21.06 8.26
CA GLY A 210 -0.10 21.08 9.44
C GLY A 210 0.70 19.82 9.66
N TYR A 211 0.39 18.73 8.96
CA TYR A 211 1.14 17.49 8.95
C TYR A 211 1.45 17.06 7.52
N THR A 212 2.47 16.25 7.37
CA THR A 212 2.67 15.43 6.17
C THR A 212 1.98 14.09 6.38
N TYR A 213 1.28 13.60 5.36
CA TYR A 213 0.51 12.35 5.41
C TYR A 213 0.96 11.44 4.28
N PHE A 214 1.19 10.17 4.58
CA PHE A 214 1.68 9.17 3.62
C PHE A 214 1.24 7.77 4.01
N ASP A 215 1.43 6.82 3.11
CA ASP A 215 1.13 5.40 3.27
C ASP A 215 -0.30 5.16 3.80
N PRO A 216 -1.37 5.60 3.12
CA PRO A 216 -2.72 5.30 3.54
C PRO A 216 -3.03 3.81 3.33
N THR A 217 -3.83 3.23 4.21
CA THR A 217 -4.55 1.97 3.99
C THR A 217 -5.98 2.13 4.47
N GLY A 218 -6.92 1.35 3.95
CA GLY A 218 -8.31 1.50 4.35
C GLY A 218 -9.16 0.28 4.09
N ILE A 219 -10.18 0.11 4.93
CA ILE A 219 -11.19 -0.94 4.79
C ILE A 219 -12.59 -0.35 4.80
N PRO A 220 -13.52 -0.94 4.04
CA PRO A 220 -14.92 -0.52 4.10
C PRO A 220 -15.54 -0.90 5.46
N ILE A 221 -16.26 0.04 6.05
CA ILE A 221 -17.14 -0.18 7.21
C ILE A 221 -18.56 -0.44 6.74
N ASP A 222 -19.00 0.32 5.74
CA ASP A 222 -20.24 0.13 5.00
C ASP A 222 -20.10 0.66 3.57
N GLU A 223 -21.20 0.85 2.85
CA GLU A 223 -21.18 1.28 1.44
C GLU A 223 -20.47 2.62 1.19
N LYS A 224 -20.46 3.52 2.17
CA LYS A 224 -19.93 4.89 2.04
C LYS A 224 -18.82 5.22 3.02
N ASN A 225 -18.72 4.49 4.11
CA ASN A 225 -17.78 4.78 5.19
C ASN A 225 -16.59 3.84 5.14
N TYR A 226 -15.39 4.41 5.19
CA TYR A 226 -14.12 3.68 5.23
C TYR A 226 -13.33 4.06 6.47
N LEU A 227 -12.81 3.07 7.17
CA LEU A 227 -11.80 3.31 8.19
C LEU A 227 -10.45 3.41 7.48
N ILE A 228 -9.79 4.56 7.65
CA ILE A 228 -8.47 4.84 7.07
C ILE A 228 -7.45 4.83 8.19
N VAL A 229 -6.33 4.18 7.94
CA VAL A 229 -5.11 4.25 8.74
C VAL A 229 -3.98 4.72 7.85
N GLY A 230 -3.12 5.56 8.34
CA GLY A 230 -1.98 6.03 7.57
C GLY A 230 -0.87 6.53 8.48
N SER A 231 0.21 6.98 7.86
CA SER A 231 1.33 7.61 8.55
C SER A 231 1.21 9.12 8.51
N ALA A 232 1.57 9.78 9.59
CA ALA A 232 1.66 11.23 9.65
C ALA A 232 2.93 11.67 10.41
N ALA A 233 3.51 12.78 9.98
CA ALA A 233 4.60 13.43 10.69
C ALA A 233 4.34 14.95 10.78
N PRO A 234 4.76 15.62 11.87
CA PRO A 234 4.69 17.07 11.96
C PRO A 234 5.51 17.73 10.83
N ASN A 235 5.01 18.83 10.27
CA ASN A 235 5.71 19.63 9.28
C ASN A 235 6.81 20.51 9.91
N VAL A 236 7.59 19.98 10.82
CA VAL A 236 8.68 20.68 11.47
C VAL A 236 9.98 20.06 11.00
N MET A 237 10.84 20.88 10.40
CA MET A 237 12.18 20.45 10.01
C MET A 237 12.92 19.84 11.20
N GLY A 238 13.37 18.57 11.03
CA GLY A 238 14.15 17.83 12.02
C GLY A 238 13.35 16.88 12.90
N ASP A 239 12.03 16.99 12.97
CA ASP A 239 11.19 16.01 13.65
C ASP A 239 10.75 14.94 12.65
N ARG A 240 11.21 13.72 12.86
CA ARG A 240 10.88 12.54 12.05
C ARG A 240 10.08 11.51 12.84
N GLU A 241 9.43 11.90 13.89
CA GLU A 241 8.55 10.99 14.63
C GLU A 241 7.28 10.75 13.79
N HIS A 242 7.24 9.59 13.16
CA HIS A 242 6.08 9.15 12.41
C HIS A 242 5.05 8.56 13.37
N LEU A 243 3.85 9.05 13.29
CA LEU A 243 2.70 8.58 14.03
C LEU A 243 1.74 7.84 13.08
N LEU A 244 1.07 6.82 13.58
CA LEU A 244 -0.12 6.30 12.91
C LEU A 244 -1.29 7.21 13.24
N PHE A 245 -2.06 7.56 12.23
CA PHE A 245 -3.34 8.25 12.39
C PHE A 245 -4.49 7.35 11.93
N THR A 246 -5.68 7.65 12.39
CA THR A 246 -6.92 7.03 11.93
C THR A 246 -7.95 8.10 11.60
N ALA A 247 -8.75 7.83 10.60
CA ALA A 247 -9.84 8.70 10.19
C ALA A 247 -11.00 7.88 9.62
N MET A 248 -12.20 8.44 9.71
CA MET A 248 -13.37 7.97 8.93
C MET A 248 -13.45 8.79 7.66
N LEU A 249 -13.36 8.14 6.53
CA LEU A 249 -13.58 8.74 5.23
C LEU A 249 -15.00 8.41 4.77
N VAL A 250 -15.78 9.46 4.45
CA VAL A 250 -17.12 9.31 3.89
C VAL A 250 -17.06 9.67 2.42
N LEU A 251 -17.32 8.70 1.56
CA LEU A 251 -17.33 8.90 0.11
C LEU A 251 -18.76 9.09 -0.41
N PRO A 252 -18.91 9.90 -1.45
CA PRO A 252 -20.21 10.19 -2.04
C PRO A 252 -20.88 8.97 -2.69
#